data_2a5725b84c564f00fe455515c057ca3c
#
_entry.id   2a5725b84c564f00fe455515c057ca3c
#
_cell.length_a   1.000
_cell.length_b   1.000
_cell.length_c   1.000
_cell.angle_alpha   90.00
_cell.angle_beta   90.00
_cell.angle_gamma   90.00
#
_symmetry.space_group_name_H-M   'P 1'
#
loop_
_entity.id
_entity.type
_entity.pdbx_description
1 polymer ?
#
loop_
_entity_poly.entity_id
_entity_poly.type
_entity_poly.pdbx_seq_one_letter_code
_entity_poly.pdbx_strand_id
1 'polypeptide(L)'
;MEHKTKAELDKEQGKVKGEARYVRVSAQKARLVVDLIRGKQAGAAITTLRTTNKRIAPTVEKVLHSAIANATNNKDDVDVDRLFISEAYVNEGPRMKRVRPAPMGRAYRYQRRMAHIVIKVTEKEAS
;
A
#
# COMPACT_ATOMS: atom_id res chain seq x y z
N MET A 1 -16.59 -19.97 20.14
CA MET A 1 -16.28 -18.63 19.62
C MET A 1 -15.81 -18.77 18.18
N GLU A 2 -16.53 -18.15 17.28
CA GLU A 2 -16.10 -18.10 15.90
C GLU A 2 -15.00 -17.08 15.75
N HIS A 3 -13.88 -17.51 15.17
CA HIS A 3 -12.81 -16.59 14.81
C HIS A 3 -13.14 -15.94 13.49
N LYS A 4 -13.34 -14.63 13.51
CA LYS A 4 -13.55 -13.87 12.29
C LYS A 4 -12.22 -13.68 11.57
N THR A 5 -12.24 -13.82 10.27
CA THR A 5 -11.07 -13.51 9.45
C THR A 5 -10.81 -12.00 9.46
N LYS A 6 -9.59 -11.61 9.12
CA LYS A 6 -9.25 -10.18 9.03
C LYS A 6 -10.15 -9.46 8.02
N ALA A 7 -10.48 -10.12 6.91
CA ALA A 7 -11.37 -9.56 5.89
C ALA A 7 -12.78 -9.29 6.45
N GLU A 8 -13.32 -10.19 7.27
CA GLU A 8 -14.63 -10.01 7.89
C GLU A 8 -14.61 -8.86 8.90
N LEU A 9 -13.54 -8.76 9.71
CA LEU A 9 -13.36 -7.66 10.65
C LEU A 9 -13.25 -6.32 9.94
N ASP A 10 -12.53 -6.28 8.84
CA ASP A 10 -12.39 -5.06 8.02
C ASP A 10 -13.73 -4.60 7.45
N LYS A 11 -14.57 -5.54 6.99
CA LYS A 11 -15.92 -5.23 6.52
C LYS A 11 -16.79 -4.62 7.61
N GLU A 12 -16.74 -5.20 8.82
CA GLU A 12 -17.50 -4.71 9.97
C GLU A 12 -17.07 -3.30 10.37
N GLN A 13 -15.76 -2.98 10.23
CA GLN A 13 -15.21 -1.68 10.55
C GLN A 13 -15.32 -0.68 9.40
N GLY A 14 -15.87 -1.08 8.27
CA GLY A 14 -15.99 -0.22 7.09
C GLY A 14 -14.67 0.05 6.37
N LYS A 15 -13.67 -0.78 6.57
CA LYS A 15 -12.37 -0.64 5.91
C LYS A 15 -12.39 -1.28 4.53
N VAL A 16 -11.89 -0.56 3.54
CA VAL A 16 -11.80 -1.02 2.16
C VAL A 16 -10.34 -1.01 1.74
N LYS A 17 -9.91 -2.08 1.11
CA LYS A 17 -8.51 -2.33 0.80
C LYS A 17 -8.17 -2.07 -0.66
N GLY A 18 -7.01 -1.42 -0.89
CA GLY A 18 -6.30 -1.45 -2.15
C GLY A 18 -4.97 -2.16 -1.92
N GLU A 19 -4.53 -2.96 -2.87
CA GLU A 19 -3.32 -3.77 -2.73
C GLU A 19 -2.55 -3.85 -4.03
N ALA A 20 -1.23 -3.74 -3.96
CA ALA A 20 -0.32 -4.06 -5.05
C ALA A 20 0.63 -5.16 -4.59
N ARG A 21 0.62 -6.29 -5.29
CA ARG A 21 1.48 -7.43 -4.98
C ARG A 21 2.68 -7.49 -5.90
N TYR A 22 3.77 -8.05 -5.41
CA TYR A 22 4.99 -8.32 -6.18
C TYR A 22 5.59 -7.06 -6.81
N VAL A 23 5.56 -5.95 -6.09
CA VAL A 23 6.20 -4.71 -6.52
C VAL A 23 7.71 -4.85 -6.36
N ARG A 24 8.46 -4.52 -7.40
CA ARG A 24 9.93 -4.60 -7.39
C ARG A 24 10.54 -3.44 -6.63
N VAL A 25 10.50 -3.53 -5.31
CA VAL A 25 11.05 -2.52 -4.40
C VAL A 25 11.37 -3.21 -3.07
N SER A 26 12.35 -2.69 -2.33
CA SER A 26 12.55 -3.18 -0.97
C SER A 26 11.43 -2.68 -0.07
N ALA A 27 10.97 -3.52 0.84
CA ALA A 27 9.90 -3.16 1.77
C ALA A 27 10.29 -1.93 2.60
N GLN A 28 11.55 -1.81 2.99
CA GLN A 28 12.04 -0.67 3.77
C GLN A 28 11.88 0.66 3.02
N LYS A 29 12.23 0.70 1.75
CA LYS A 29 12.09 1.90 0.91
C LYS A 29 10.64 2.27 0.68
N ALA A 30 9.79 1.26 0.45
CA ALA A 30 8.35 1.48 0.29
C ALA A 30 7.71 1.99 1.58
N ARG A 31 8.14 1.50 2.74
CA ARG A 31 7.63 1.95 4.04
C ARG A 31 7.89 3.42 4.29
N LEU A 32 9.02 3.96 3.83
CA LEU A 32 9.31 5.39 3.97
C LEU A 32 8.23 6.26 3.32
N VAL A 33 7.75 5.85 2.16
CA VAL A 33 6.69 6.58 1.44
C VAL A 33 5.32 6.32 2.07
N VAL A 34 5.02 5.08 2.41
CA VAL A 34 3.74 4.70 3.01
C VAL A 34 3.54 5.39 4.37
N ASP A 35 4.60 5.53 5.15
CA ASP A 35 4.52 6.21 6.45
C ASP A 35 4.13 7.69 6.33
N LEU A 36 4.41 8.33 5.18
CA LEU A 36 4.05 9.73 4.95
C LEU A 36 2.54 9.94 4.84
N ILE A 37 1.80 8.93 4.45
CA ILE A 37 0.36 9.07 4.18
C ILE A 37 -0.53 8.43 5.24
N ARG A 38 0.06 7.70 6.20
CA ARG A 38 -0.73 7.01 7.23
C ARG A 38 -1.51 8.01 8.08
N GLY A 39 -2.81 7.76 8.24
CA GLY A 39 -3.68 8.61 9.06
C GLY A 39 -4.17 9.88 8.37
N LYS A 40 -3.78 10.13 7.12
CA LYS A 40 -4.21 11.32 6.38
C LYS A 40 -5.54 11.08 5.67
N GLN A 41 -6.24 12.19 5.40
CA GLN A 41 -7.39 12.19 4.52
C GLN A 41 -6.93 11.84 3.10
N ALA A 42 -7.77 11.11 2.34
CA ALA A 42 -7.37 10.55 1.05
C ALA A 42 -6.87 11.60 0.05
N GLY A 43 -7.54 12.73 -0.07
CA GLY A 43 -7.11 13.81 -0.97
C GLY A 43 -5.78 14.43 -0.58
N ALA A 44 -5.56 14.64 0.72
CA ALA A 44 -4.30 15.15 1.24
C ALA A 44 -3.16 14.15 1.01
N ALA A 45 -3.44 12.86 1.14
CA ALA A 45 -2.47 11.80 0.88
C ALA A 45 -2.05 11.78 -0.60
N ILE A 46 -3.00 11.93 -1.52
CA ILE A 46 -2.71 11.99 -2.97
C ILE A 46 -1.78 13.18 -3.27
N THR A 47 -2.08 14.35 -2.70
CA THR A 47 -1.23 15.53 -2.86
C THR A 47 0.19 15.29 -2.33
N THR A 48 0.29 14.69 -1.15
CA THR A 48 1.58 14.33 -0.56
C THR A 48 2.38 13.40 -1.47
N LEU A 49 1.74 12.38 -2.04
CA LEU A 49 2.40 11.41 -2.92
C LEU A 49 2.87 12.07 -4.23
N ARG A 50 2.07 12.97 -4.79
CA ARG A 50 2.44 13.68 -6.02
C ARG A 50 3.63 14.61 -5.85
N THR A 51 3.80 15.17 -4.65
CA THR A 51 4.93 16.05 -4.34
C THR A 51 6.15 15.30 -3.81
N THR A 52 6.01 14.01 -3.49
CA THR A 52 7.11 13.21 -2.98
C THR A 52 8.03 12.79 -4.13
N ASN A 53 9.30 13.15 -4.02
CA ASN A 53 10.30 12.84 -5.05
C ASN A 53 10.95 11.48 -4.79
N LYS A 54 10.14 10.43 -4.78
CA LYS A 54 10.57 9.03 -4.63
C LYS A 54 10.01 8.21 -5.79
N ARG A 55 10.81 7.29 -6.28
CA ARG A 55 10.46 6.45 -7.43
C ARG A 55 9.22 5.59 -7.18
N ILE A 56 9.00 5.17 -5.94
CA ILE A 56 7.88 4.32 -5.56
C ILE A 56 6.56 5.10 -5.36
N ALA A 57 6.62 6.42 -5.20
CA ALA A 57 5.44 7.22 -4.88
C ALA A 57 4.31 7.07 -5.91
N PRO A 58 4.55 7.05 -7.23
CA PRO A 58 3.46 6.80 -8.19
C PRO A 58 2.77 5.45 -8.02
N THR A 59 3.50 4.41 -7.63
CA THR A 59 2.94 3.08 -7.38
C THR A 59 2.04 3.11 -6.15
N VAL A 60 2.48 3.76 -5.07
CA VAL A 60 1.67 3.94 -3.85
C VAL A 60 0.41 4.76 -4.16
N GLU A 61 0.52 5.78 -4.99
CA GLU A 61 -0.64 6.58 -5.43
C GLU A 61 -1.66 5.71 -6.16
N LYS A 62 -1.24 4.81 -7.05
CA LYS A 62 -2.14 3.88 -7.73
C LYS A 62 -2.86 2.95 -6.76
N VAL A 63 -2.17 2.45 -5.74
CA VAL A 63 -2.77 1.62 -4.71
C VAL A 63 -3.84 2.40 -3.95
N LEU A 64 -3.56 3.65 -3.61
CA LEU A 64 -4.51 4.53 -2.93
C LEU A 64 -5.74 4.79 -3.80
N HIS A 65 -5.57 5.11 -5.08
CA HIS A 65 -6.69 5.27 -6.01
C HIS A 65 -7.54 4.00 -6.11
N SER A 66 -6.90 2.84 -6.13
CA SER A 66 -7.59 1.55 -6.13
C SER A 66 -8.44 1.37 -4.87
N ALA A 67 -7.91 1.71 -3.71
CA ALA A 67 -8.65 1.64 -2.45
C ALA A 67 -9.85 2.58 -2.45
N ILE A 68 -9.68 3.81 -2.93
CA ILE A 68 -10.77 4.80 -3.05
C ILE A 68 -11.85 4.30 -4.01
N ALA A 69 -11.45 3.75 -5.17
CA ALA A 69 -12.40 3.21 -6.14
C ALA A 69 -13.17 2.03 -5.57
N ASN A 70 -12.52 1.15 -4.83
CA ASN A 70 -13.18 0.03 -4.17
C ASN A 70 -14.18 0.51 -3.12
N ALA A 71 -13.85 1.56 -2.38
CA ALA A 71 -14.75 2.15 -1.39
C ALA A 71 -16.00 2.72 -2.05
N THR A 72 -15.85 3.44 -3.16
CA THR A 72 -16.99 4.03 -3.88
C THR A 72 -17.85 2.98 -4.57
N ASN A 73 -17.26 1.88 -5.05
CA ASN A 73 -17.99 0.80 -5.70
C ASN A 73 -18.78 -0.06 -4.70
N ASN A 74 -18.29 -0.21 -3.47
CA ASN A 74 -18.91 -1.06 -2.45
C ASN A 74 -20.07 -0.37 -1.71
N LYS A 75 -20.12 0.95 -1.73
CA LYS A 75 -21.17 1.74 -1.10
C LYS A 75 -21.55 2.91 -2.01
N ASP A 76 -22.82 3.06 -2.29
CA ASP A 76 -23.31 4.14 -3.14
C ASP A 76 -23.25 5.53 -2.47
N ASP A 77 -23.22 5.55 -1.14
CA ASP A 77 -23.31 6.76 -0.32
C ASP A 77 -21.99 7.24 0.25
N VAL A 78 -20.86 6.75 -0.28
CA VAL A 78 -19.55 7.13 0.26
C VAL A 78 -19.19 8.54 -0.14
N ASP A 79 -18.92 9.38 0.87
CA ASP A 79 -18.35 10.70 0.67
C ASP A 79 -16.84 10.58 0.60
N VAL A 80 -16.29 10.76 -0.61
CA VAL A 80 -14.84 10.63 -0.85
C VAL A 80 -14.03 11.62 -0.02
N ASP A 81 -14.61 12.81 0.25
CA ASP A 81 -13.92 13.83 1.06
C ASP A 81 -13.76 13.42 2.52
N ARG A 82 -14.52 12.41 2.96
CA ARG A 82 -14.47 11.91 4.33
C ARG A 82 -13.65 10.64 4.45
N LEU A 83 -13.13 10.10 3.35
CA LEU A 83 -12.26 8.94 3.38
C LEU A 83 -10.89 9.32 3.95
N PHE A 84 -10.40 8.50 4.87
CA PHE A 84 -9.06 8.65 5.40
C PHE A 84 -8.35 7.29 5.41
N ILE A 85 -7.03 7.33 5.45
CA ILE A 85 -6.22 6.11 5.46
C ILE A 85 -6.16 5.60 6.88
N SER A 86 -6.91 4.51 7.14
CA SER A 86 -6.96 3.90 8.46
C SER A 86 -5.76 2.99 8.72
N GLU A 87 -5.34 2.26 7.70
CA GLU A 87 -4.17 1.39 7.76
C GLU A 87 -3.39 1.48 6.46
N ALA A 88 -2.08 1.50 6.57
CA ALA A 88 -1.19 1.43 5.43
C ALA A 88 0.07 0.69 5.86
N TYR A 89 0.42 -0.37 5.15
CA TYR A 89 1.58 -1.17 5.49
C TYR A 89 2.19 -1.82 4.25
N VAL A 90 3.41 -2.26 4.42
CA VAL A 90 4.17 -2.95 3.37
C VAL A 90 4.67 -4.27 3.94
N ASN A 91 4.32 -5.36 3.28
CA ASN A 91 4.79 -6.69 3.62
C ASN A 91 5.94 -7.09 2.69
N GLU A 92 6.91 -7.80 3.22
CA GLU A 92 7.97 -8.36 2.39
C GLU A 92 7.40 -9.48 1.52
N GLY A 93 7.70 -9.40 0.21
CA GLY A 93 7.37 -10.44 -0.74
C GLY A 93 8.52 -11.42 -0.91
N PRO A 94 8.38 -12.37 -1.85
CA PRO A 94 9.45 -13.33 -2.14
C PRO A 94 10.68 -12.61 -2.67
N ARG A 95 11.85 -13.18 -2.36
CA ARG A 95 13.14 -12.68 -2.85
C ARG A 95 13.58 -13.56 -4.01
N MET A 96 13.89 -12.93 -5.14
CA MET A 96 14.45 -13.65 -6.28
C MET A 96 15.96 -13.58 -6.23
N LYS A 97 16.60 -14.74 -6.21
CA LYS A 97 18.05 -14.85 -6.25
C LYS A 97 18.54 -14.64 -7.67
N ARG A 98 19.53 -13.78 -7.85
CA ARG A 98 20.18 -13.50 -9.12
C ARG A 98 21.68 -13.64 -8.97
N VAL A 99 22.35 -13.95 -10.08
CA VAL A 99 23.79 -14.03 -10.15
C VAL A 99 24.28 -12.94 -11.10
N ARG A 100 25.23 -12.15 -10.64
CA ARG A 100 25.86 -11.11 -11.46
C ARG A 100 27.29 -11.54 -11.76
N PRO A 101 27.76 -11.49 -13.03
CA PRO A 101 29.15 -11.74 -13.33
C PRO A 101 30.07 -10.76 -12.60
N ALA A 102 31.16 -11.29 -12.07
CA ALA A 102 32.17 -10.51 -11.37
C ALA A 102 33.53 -10.71 -12.01
N PRO A 103 34.49 -9.78 -11.83
CA PRO A 103 35.85 -9.95 -12.31
C PRO A 103 36.49 -11.23 -11.81
N MET A 104 37.41 -11.81 -12.56
CA MET A 104 38.16 -13.02 -12.24
C MET A 104 37.32 -14.30 -12.11
N GLY A 105 36.27 -14.43 -12.88
CA GLY A 105 35.44 -15.63 -12.92
C GLY A 105 34.61 -15.88 -11.67
N ARG A 106 34.57 -14.93 -10.75
CA ARG A 106 33.69 -14.99 -9.57
C ARG A 106 32.29 -14.55 -9.93
N ALA A 107 31.28 -15.13 -9.27
CA ALA A 107 29.90 -14.73 -9.41
C ALA A 107 29.41 -14.11 -8.10
N TYR A 108 28.83 -12.92 -8.18
CA TYR A 108 28.15 -12.30 -7.04
C TYR A 108 26.70 -12.71 -7.03
N ARG A 109 26.25 -13.23 -5.90
CA ARG A 109 24.85 -13.52 -5.68
C ARG A 109 24.19 -12.28 -5.07
N TYR A 110 23.07 -11.86 -5.64
CA TYR A 110 22.26 -10.80 -5.08
C TYR A 110 20.80 -11.22 -5.10
N GLN A 111 19.99 -10.57 -4.28
CA GLN A 111 18.57 -10.87 -4.18
C GLN A 111 17.77 -9.67 -4.64
N ARG A 112 16.84 -9.90 -5.58
CA ARG A 112 15.85 -8.91 -5.92
C ARG A 112 14.69 -9.03 -4.94
N ARG A 113 14.47 -7.96 -4.20
CA ARG A 113 13.41 -7.92 -3.19
C ARG A 113 12.12 -7.45 -3.82
N MET A 114 11.01 -8.02 -3.36
CA MET A 114 9.67 -7.60 -3.73
C MET A 114 8.91 -7.23 -2.48
N ALA A 115 7.88 -6.41 -2.64
CA ALA A 115 7.04 -5.99 -1.55
C ALA A 115 5.57 -6.01 -1.96
N HIS A 116 4.70 -6.19 -0.98
CA HIS A 116 3.26 -6.05 -1.14
C HIS A 116 2.82 -4.80 -0.39
N ILE A 117 2.17 -3.88 -1.09
CA ILE A 117 1.71 -2.62 -0.52
C ILE A 117 0.21 -2.72 -0.29
N VAL A 118 -0.23 -2.48 0.92
CA VAL A 118 -1.65 -2.53 1.29
C VAL A 118 -2.04 -1.19 1.91
N ILE A 119 -3.11 -0.60 1.40
CA ILE A 119 -3.69 0.63 1.93
C ILE A 119 -5.17 0.37 2.17
N LYS A 120 -5.62 0.65 3.39
CA LYS A 120 -7.02 0.54 3.76
C LYS A 120 -7.58 1.93 4.06
N VAL A 121 -8.72 2.23 3.47
CA VAL A 121 -9.42 3.49 3.67
C VAL A 121 -10.74 3.24 4.38
N THR A 122 -11.15 4.20 5.19
CA THR A 122 -12.40 4.16 5.95
C THR A 122 -13.04 5.53 5.88
N GLU A 123 -14.37 5.58 5.79
CA GLU A 123 -15.09 6.83 5.89
C GLU A 123 -15.12 7.28 7.34
N LYS A 124 -14.68 8.53 7.58
CA LYS A 124 -14.70 9.10 8.93
C LYS A 124 -16.11 9.53 9.29
N GLU A 125 -16.56 9.12 10.46
CA GLU A 125 -17.89 9.51 10.96
C GLU A 125 -17.98 11.02 11.11
N ALA A 126 -19.15 11.57 10.80
CA ALA A 126 -19.45 12.97 11.07
C ALA A 126 -19.51 13.19 12.57
N SER A 127 -18.61 14.01 13.08
CA SER A 127 -18.66 14.44 14.48
C SER A 127 -19.65 15.56 14.66
#